data_584f9541ea36c71a3237e8f9a82391da
#
_entry.id   584f9541ea36c71a3237e8f9a82391da
#
_cell.length_a   1.000
_cell.length_b   1.000
_cell.length_c   1.000
_cell.angle_alpha   90.00
_cell.angle_beta   90.00
_cell.angle_gamma   90.00
#
_symmetry.space_group_name_H-M   'P 1'
#
loop_
_entity.id
_entity.type
_entity.pdbx_description
1 polymer ?
#
loop_
_entity_poly.entity_id
_entity_poly.type
_entity_poly.pdbx_seq_one_letter_code
_entity_poly.pdbx_strand_id
1 'polypeptide(L)'
;MSSQAQKQEKTITVEVHNNWSQAKTDAPIVINLHELHADFKIKSAVVMEGTNEVPSQLDDLDKDRKMDELAFVADLPAHGRKTFQVTLSSEKSTKTYPERVYADMFIADHRKGKHQRVQAITVPGSSNIYSMVRPHGPILESELV
;
A
#
# COMPACT_ATOMS: atom_id res chain seq x y z
N MET A 1 -11.77 -18.85 -30.19
CA MET A 1 -11.44 -17.41 -30.33
C MET A 1 -11.25 -16.83 -28.94
N SER A 2 -10.02 -16.53 -28.54
CA SER A 2 -9.71 -15.94 -27.23
C SER A 2 -10.06 -14.45 -27.30
N SER A 3 -11.17 -14.04 -26.67
CA SER A 3 -11.45 -12.62 -26.46
C SER A 3 -10.40 -12.08 -25.48
N GLN A 4 -9.41 -11.36 -25.97
CA GLN A 4 -8.55 -10.57 -25.10
C GLN A 4 -9.44 -9.49 -24.48
N ALA A 5 -9.57 -9.51 -23.16
CA ALA A 5 -10.24 -8.46 -22.44
C ALA A 5 -9.49 -7.14 -22.74
N GLN A 6 -10.21 -6.16 -23.27
CA GLN A 6 -9.62 -4.86 -23.61
C GLN A 6 -9.14 -4.17 -22.34
N LYS A 7 -7.91 -3.65 -22.36
CA LYS A 7 -7.36 -2.82 -21.30
C LYS A 7 -8.26 -1.63 -21.03
N GLN A 8 -8.66 -1.45 -19.77
CA GLN A 8 -9.44 -0.29 -19.32
C GLN A 8 -8.56 0.56 -18.42
N GLU A 9 -8.62 1.87 -18.60
CA GLU A 9 -7.88 2.84 -17.81
C GLU A 9 -8.76 4.04 -17.44
N LYS A 10 -8.48 4.61 -16.27
CA LYS A 10 -9.09 5.85 -15.80
C LYS A 10 -8.01 6.73 -15.22
N THR A 11 -7.87 7.95 -15.76
CA THR A 11 -6.94 8.94 -15.23
C THR A 11 -7.71 10.01 -14.49
N ILE A 12 -7.26 10.34 -13.29
CA ILE A 12 -7.79 11.41 -12.44
C ILE A 12 -6.68 12.37 -12.05
N THR A 13 -7.06 13.59 -11.74
CA THR A 13 -6.17 14.60 -11.15
C THR A 13 -6.47 14.71 -9.67
N VAL A 14 -5.44 14.57 -8.84
CA VAL A 14 -5.52 14.70 -7.38
C VAL A 14 -4.75 15.93 -6.96
N GLU A 15 -5.41 16.87 -6.29
CA GLU A 15 -4.77 18.03 -5.69
C GLU A 15 -4.68 17.84 -4.17
N VAL A 16 -3.48 17.97 -3.64
CA VAL A 16 -3.17 17.81 -2.21
C VAL A 16 -2.74 19.15 -1.64
N HIS A 17 -3.37 19.57 -0.55
CA HIS A 17 -3.11 20.83 0.12
C HIS A 17 -2.45 20.61 1.48
N ASN A 18 -1.37 21.32 1.75
CA ASN A 18 -0.81 21.45 3.07
C ASN A 18 -1.27 22.79 3.70
N ASN A 19 -2.24 22.74 4.57
CA ASN A 19 -2.78 23.93 5.26
C ASN A 19 -1.92 24.37 6.46
N TRP A 20 -0.83 23.67 6.76
CA TRP A 20 0.04 23.97 7.89
C TRP A 20 1.15 24.94 7.48
N SER A 21 1.63 25.73 8.45
CA SER A 21 2.73 26.65 8.27
C SER A 21 4.11 25.97 8.17
N GLN A 22 4.16 24.65 8.30
CA GLN A 22 5.37 23.84 8.19
C GLN A 22 5.30 22.97 6.95
N ALA A 23 6.41 22.83 6.25
CA ALA A 23 6.55 21.83 5.20
C ALA A 23 6.42 20.43 5.80
N LYS A 24 5.89 19.50 5.02
CA LYS A 24 5.77 18.08 5.38
C LYS A 24 6.64 17.27 4.44
N THR A 25 7.55 16.51 5.00
CA THR A 25 8.32 15.50 4.25
C THR A 25 7.63 14.16 4.39
N ASP A 26 7.58 13.40 3.30
CA ASP A 26 6.94 12.07 3.24
C ASP A 26 5.51 12.07 3.82
N ALA A 27 4.73 13.11 3.54
CA ALA A 27 3.33 13.15 3.96
C ALA A 27 2.55 12.00 3.31
N PRO A 28 1.89 11.13 4.10
CA PRO A 28 1.10 10.04 3.55
C PRO A 28 -0.16 10.59 2.88
N ILE A 29 -0.43 10.10 1.68
CA ILE A 29 -1.62 10.41 0.90
C ILE A 29 -2.31 9.09 0.61
N VAL A 30 -3.57 8.99 1.01
CA VAL A 30 -4.40 7.80 0.81
C VAL A 30 -5.65 8.21 0.04
N ILE A 31 -5.92 7.49 -1.05
CA ILE A 31 -7.08 7.71 -1.91
C ILE A 31 -7.99 6.49 -1.78
N ASN A 32 -9.22 6.71 -1.33
CA ASN A 32 -10.26 5.68 -1.30
C ASN A 32 -10.72 5.40 -2.75
N LEU A 33 -10.46 4.20 -3.23
CA LEU A 33 -10.76 3.81 -4.61
C LEU A 33 -12.25 3.58 -4.85
N HIS A 34 -13.03 3.28 -3.82
CA HIS A 34 -14.48 3.12 -3.94
C HIS A 34 -15.17 4.43 -4.34
N GLU A 35 -14.64 5.58 -3.90
CA GLU A 35 -15.16 6.89 -4.23
C GLU A 35 -14.92 7.30 -5.70
N LEU A 36 -13.99 6.63 -6.35
CA LEU A 36 -13.61 6.95 -7.73
C LEU A 36 -14.55 6.34 -8.77
N HIS A 37 -15.44 5.43 -8.37
CA HIS A 37 -16.46 4.80 -9.26
C HIS A 37 -15.84 4.30 -10.58
N ALA A 38 -14.81 3.48 -10.51
CA ALA A 38 -14.23 2.86 -11.70
C ALA A 38 -15.14 1.74 -12.20
N ASP A 39 -15.46 1.74 -13.51
CA ASP A 39 -16.33 0.74 -14.14
C ASP A 39 -15.60 -0.60 -14.41
N PHE A 40 -14.41 -0.76 -13.86
CA PHE A 40 -13.57 -1.95 -14.01
C PHE A 40 -12.86 -2.28 -12.72
N LYS A 41 -12.39 -3.54 -12.62
CA LYS A 41 -11.56 -3.98 -11.50
C LYS A 41 -10.16 -3.38 -11.61
N ILE A 42 -9.78 -2.53 -10.65
CA ILE A 42 -8.46 -1.91 -10.57
C ILE A 42 -7.45 -3.01 -10.18
N LYS A 43 -6.37 -3.12 -10.95
CA LYS A 43 -5.27 -4.08 -10.71
C LYS A 43 -3.91 -3.42 -10.66
N SER A 44 -3.78 -2.19 -11.15
CA SER A 44 -2.59 -1.36 -11.01
C SER A 44 -2.93 0.11 -11.01
N ALA A 45 -2.02 0.92 -10.48
CA ALA A 45 -2.07 2.36 -10.51
C ALA A 45 -0.68 2.93 -10.81
N VAL A 46 -0.64 4.09 -11.45
CA VAL A 46 0.57 4.90 -11.66
C VAL A 46 0.27 6.29 -11.19
N VAL A 47 1.14 6.83 -10.32
CA VAL A 47 1.05 8.19 -9.79
C VAL A 47 2.17 9.02 -10.40
N MET A 48 1.86 10.17 -10.97
CA MET A 48 2.80 11.08 -11.59
C MET A 48 2.73 12.47 -10.94
N GLU A 49 3.88 13.03 -10.55
CA GLU A 49 4.04 14.44 -10.23
C GLU A 49 4.77 15.12 -11.40
N GLY A 50 4.03 15.79 -12.27
CA GLY A 50 4.56 16.27 -13.54
C GLY A 50 5.05 15.12 -14.42
N THR A 51 6.37 15.06 -14.66
CA THR A 51 7.02 13.99 -15.43
C THR A 51 7.63 12.90 -14.55
N ASN A 52 7.60 13.07 -13.22
CA ASN A 52 8.19 12.13 -12.29
C ASN A 52 7.15 11.14 -11.78
N GLU A 53 7.49 9.86 -11.85
CA GLU A 53 6.66 8.84 -11.25
C GLU A 53 6.91 8.76 -9.75
N VAL A 54 5.82 8.71 -8.98
CA VAL A 54 5.83 8.60 -7.52
C VAL A 54 5.54 7.14 -7.15
N PRO A 55 6.41 6.49 -6.36
CA PRO A 55 6.12 5.16 -5.83
C PRO A 55 4.80 5.12 -5.08
N SER A 56 3.99 4.13 -5.40
CA SER A 56 2.65 3.99 -4.82
C SER A 56 2.29 2.53 -4.60
N GLN A 57 1.32 2.29 -3.73
CA GLN A 57 0.86 0.97 -3.32
C GLN A 57 -0.66 0.90 -3.42
N LEU A 58 -1.17 -0.24 -3.89
CA LEU A 58 -2.59 -0.58 -3.86
C LEU A 58 -2.83 -1.58 -2.74
N ASP A 59 -3.79 -1.32 -1.87
CA ASP A 59 -4.12 -2.16 -0.73
C ASP A 59 -5.54 -2.71 -0.84
N ASP A 60 -5.67 -4.02 -0.56
CA ASP A 60 -6.90 -4.78 -0.38
C ASP A 60 -7.02 -5.06 1.13
N LEU A 61 -7.74 -4.20 1.84
CA LEU A 61 -7.79 -4.18 3.30
C LEU A 61 -8.68 -5.30 3.87
N ASP A 62 -9.75 -5.66 3.18
CA ASP A 62 -10.72 -6.66 3.64
C ASP A 62 -10.48 -8.05 3.04
N LYS A 63 -9.52 -8.18 2.11
CA LYS A 63 -9.12 -9.41 1.41
C LYS A 63 -10.20 -9.98 0.48
N ASP A 64 -11.05 -9.14 -0.06
CA ASP A 64 -12.07 -9.51 -1.06
C ASP A 64 -11.51 -9.60 -2.49
N ARG A 65 -10.22 -9.31 -2.67
CA ARG A 65 -9.48 -9.25 -3.95
C ARG A 65 -9.84 -8.06 -4.82
N LYS A 66 -10.41 -7.02 -4.25
CA LYS A 66 -10.52 -5.70 -4.87
C LYS A 66 -9.59 -4.76 -4.12
N MET A 67 -9.10 -3.75 -4.80
CA MET A 67 -8.26 -2.73 -4.16
C MET A 67 -9.17 -1.70 -3.52
N ASP A 68 -8.94 -1.41 -2.24
CA ASP A 68 -9.70 -0.46 -1.45
C ASP A 68 -9.09 0.92 -1.49
N GLU A 69 -7.77 0.97 -1.45
CA GLU A 69 -7.04 2.24 -1.41
C GLU A 69 -5.77 2.24 -2.25
N LEU A 70 -5.37 3.46 -2.65
CA LEU A 70 -4.08 3.77 -3.25
C LEU A 70 -3.34 4.68 -2.28
N ALA A 71 -2.17 4.24 -1.82
CA ALA A 71 -1.32 4.98 -0.90
C ALA A 71 0.00 5.39 -1.57
N PHE A 72 0.46 6.61 -1.29
CA PHE A 72 1.78 7.11 -1.66
C PHE A 72 2.23 8.21 -0.70
N VAL A 73 3.47 8.65 -0.78
CA VAL A 73 4.00 9.75 0.03
C VAL A 73 4.46 10.89 -0.87
N ALA A 74 4.37 12.11 -0.36
CA ALA A 74 4.86 13.29 -1.05
C ALA A 74 5.35 14.36 -0.08
N ASP A 75 6.36 15.12 -0.52
CA ASP A 75 6.79 16.32 0.17
C ASP A 75 5.84 17.46 -0.17
N LEU A 76 5.31 18.12 0.85
CA LEU A 76 4.37 19.23 0.69
C LEU A 76 4.99 20.51 1.28
N PRO A 77 5.09 21.60 0.50
CA PRO A 77 5.56 22.88 1.03
C PRO A 77 4.58 23.45 2.08
N ALA A 78 5.08 24.31 2.97
CA ALA A 78 4.25 25.05 3.92
C ALA A 78 3.19 25.86 3.17
N HIS A 79 1.92 25.77 3.61
CA HIS A 79 0.77 26.42 2.96
C HIS A 79 0.68 26.17 1.44
N GLY A 80 1.28 25.07 0.98
CA GLY A 80 1.39 24.78 -0.44
C GLY A 80 0.45 23.69 -0.92
N ARG A 81 0.47 23.47 -2.20
CA ARG A 81 -0.30 22.42 -2.87
C ARG A 81 0.56 21.71 -3.91
N LYS A 82 0.21 20.47 -4.18
CA LYS A 82 0.77 19.66 -5.26
C LYS A 82 -0.33 18.95 -6.01
N THR A 83 -0.09 18.74 -7.29
CA THR A 83 -1.04 18.08 -8.19
C THR A 83 -0.41 16.81 -8.71
N PHE A 84 -1.17 15.71 -8.64
CA PHE A 84 -0.76 14.39 -9.12
C PHE A 84 -1.73 13.91 -10.19
N GLN A 85 -1.20 13.26 -11.21
CA GLN A 85 -1.99 12.49 -12.18
C GLN A 85 -1.97 11.03 -11.74
N VAL A 86 -3.14 10.45 -11.52
CA VAL A 86 -3.28 9.05 -11.12
C VAL A 86 -3.98 8.29 -12.24
N THR A 87 -3.30 7.31 -12.82
CA THR A 87 -3.85 6.42 -13.84
C THR A 87 -4.10 5.04 -13.24
N LEU A 88 -5.37 4.66 -13.17
CA LEU A 88 -5.83 3.34 -12.72
C LEU A 88 -5.97 2.42 -13.93
N SER A 89 -5.63 1.13 -13.80
CA SER A 89 -5.72 0.17 -14.90
C SER A 89 -6.33 -1.17 -14.48
N SER A 90 -7.04 -1.79 -15.42
CA SER A 90 -7.56 -3.16 -15.29
C SER A 90 -6.49 -4.23 -15.53
N GLU A 91 -5.29 -3.84 -15.96
CA GLU A 91 -4.16 -4.74 -16.14
C GLU A 91 -3.21 -4.69 -14.95
N LYS A 92 -2.55 -5.81 -14.67
CA LYS A 92 -1.49 -5.87 -13.65
C LYS A 92 -0.25 -5.13 -14.14
N SER A 93 0.38 -4.40 -13.23
CA SER A 93 1.74 -3.88 -13.46
C SER A 93 2.76 -4.94 -13.04
N THR A 94 3.86 -4.99 -13.78
CA THR A 94 5.08 -5.73 -13.39
C THR A 94 6.07 -4.83 -12.67
N LYS A 95 5.74 -3.55 -12.50
CA LYS A 95 6.58 -2.56 -11.86
C LYS A 95 6.63 -2.81 -10.36
N THR A 96 7.82 -2.71 -9.80
CA THR A 96 8.07 -2.78 -8.37
C THR A 96 8.84 -1.55 -7.93
N TYR A 97 8.56 -1.06 -6.72
CA TYR A 97 9.30 0.02 -6.09
C TYR A 97 10.13 -0.52 -4.93
N PRO A 98 11.23 0.14 -4.55
CA PRO A 98 11.95 -0.20 -3.33
C PRO A 98 11.01 -0.12 -2.11
N GLU A 99 11.07 -1.15 -1.27
CA GLU A 99 10.34 -1.14 0.00
C GLU A 99 10.99 -0.12 0.94
N ARG A 100 10.19 0.79 1.50
CA ARG A 100 10.61 1.81 2.47
C ARG A 100 10.13 1.48 3.89
N VAL A 101 9.15 0.61 4.01
CA VAL A 101 8.59 0.12 5.26
C VAL A 101 8.51 -1.40 5.21
N TYR A 102 8.93 -2.02 6.27
CA TYR A 102 8.95 -3.46 6.40
C TYR A 102 8.14 -3.89 7.64
N ALA A 103 7.26 -4.86 7.44
CA ALA A 103 6.48 -5.45 8.53
C ALA A 103 6.51 -6.96 8.44
N ASP A 104 6.95 -7.62 9.48
CA ASP A 104 6.98 -9.07 9.55
C ASP A 104 6.51 -9.61 10.90
N MET A 105 5.97 -10.82 10.82
CA MET A 105 5.64 -11.63 11.98
C MET A 105 6.10 -13.06 11.74
N PHE A 106 6.78 -13.63 12.72
CA PHE A 106 7.26 -15.01 12.67
C PHE A 106 6.66 -15.84 13.78
N ILE A 107 6.32 -17.09 13.48
CA ILE A 107 5.99 -18.10 14.50
C ILE A 107 7.21 -18.99 14.73
N ALA A 108 7.42 -19.37 16.02
CA ALA A 108 8.44 -20.31 16.38
C ALA A 108 8.01 -21.74 16.06
N ASP A 109 8.75 -22.44 15.22
CA ASP A 109 8.64 -23.89 15.07
C ASP A 109 9.68 -24.55 15.97
N HIS A 110 9.27 -24.89 17.19
CA HIS A 110 10.14 -25.51 18.18
C HIS A 110 10.70 -26.87 17.75
N ARG A 111 10.07 -27.55 16.79
CA ARG A 111 10.52 -28.86 16.31
C ARG A 111 11.65 -28.76 15.31
N LYS A 112 11.75 -27.65 14.58
CA LYS A 112 12.69 -27.47 13.47
C LYS A 112 13.78 -26.43 13.75
N GLY A 113 13.72 -25.74 14.88
CA GLY A 113 14.63 -24.63 15.19
C GLY A 113 14.58 -23.47 14.18
N LYS A 114 13.49 -23.39 13.38
CA LYS A 114 13.29 -22.38 12.35
C LYS A 114 12.12 -21.49 12.72
N HIS A 115 12.17 -20.25 12.24
CA HIS A 115 11.06 -19.32 12.31
C HIS A 115 10.32 -19.32 10.97
N GLN A 116 9.01 -19.39 11.00
CA GLN A 116 8.17 -19.32 9.81
C GLN A 116 7.51 -17.94 9.75
N ARG A 117 7.73 -17.22 8.66
CA ARG A 117 7.04 -15.95 8.39
C ARG A 117 5.54 -16.19 8.19
N VAL A 118 4.71 -15.41 8.85
CA VAL A 118 3.26 -15.49 8.74
C VAL A 118 2.65 -14.09 8.67
N GLN A 119 1.53 -13.96 7.96
CA GLN A 119 0.78 -12.70 7.87
C GLN A 119 -0.30 -12.60 8.95
N ALA A 120 -0.74 -13.72 9.48
CA ALA A 120 -1.74 -13.78 10.53
C ALA A 120 -1.56 -15.05 11.37
N ILE A 121 -1.94 -15.00 12.63
CA ILE A 121 -2.03 -16.14 13.52
C ILE A 121 -3.39 -16.14 14.20
N THR A 122 -4.07 -17.28 14.18
CA THR A 122 -5.32 -17.50 14.91
C THR A 122 -5.11 -18.60 15.93
N VAL A 123 -5.38 -18.30 17.18
CA VAL A 123 -5.22 -19.24 18.31
C VAL A 123 -6.45 -19.20 19.21
N PRO A 124 -6.76 -20.29 19.96
CA PRO A 124 -7.80 -20.25 20.98
C PRO A 124 -7.55 -19.16 22.01
N GLY A 125 -8.61 -18.51 22.53
CA GLY A 125 -8.50 -17.37 23.43
C GLY A 125 -7.76 -17.61 24.76
N SER A 126 -7.56 -18.88 25.13
CA SER A 126 -6.75 -19.29 26.29
C SER A 126 -5.25 -19.44 25.99
N SER A 127 -4.83 -19.26 24.72
CA SER A 127 -3.44 -19.48 24.31
C SER A 127 -2.56 -18.29 24.66
N ASN A 128 -1.35 -18.59 25.17
CA ASN A 128 -0.32 -17.55 25.35
C ASN A 128 0.40 -17.29 24.01
N ILE A 129 -0.06 -16.27 23.28
CA ILE A 129 0.49 -15.90 21.99
C ILE A 129 1.97 -15.47 22.06
N TYR A 130 2.39 -14.95 23.21
CA TYR A 130 3.78 -14.48 23.44
C TYR A 130 4.82 -15.59 23.27
N SER A 131 4.46 -16.82 23.59
CA SER A 131 5.36 -17.97 23.42
C SER A 131 5.48 -18.45 21.98
N MET A 132 4.54 -18.06 21.13
CA MET A 132 4.40 -18.55 19.75
C MET A 132 5.02 -17.60 18.73
N VAL A 133 5.00 -16.31 18.99
CA VAL A 133 5.48 -15.25 18.07
C VAL A 133 6.92 -14.87 18.39
N ARG A 134 7.71 -14.62 17.37
CA ARG A 134 9.10 -14.13 17.49
C ARG A 134 9.29 -12.88 16.63
N PRO A 135 9.97 -11.87 17.16
CA PRO A 135 10.62 -11.71 18.48
C PRO A 135 9.70 -11.36 19.65
N HIS A 136 8.47 -11.71 19.72
CA HIS A 136 7.41 -11.46 20.70
C HIS A 136 6.34 -10.47 20.20
N GLY A 137 6.29 -10.24 18.91
CA GLY A 137 5.29 -9.41 18.27
C GLY A 137 5.62 -9.17 16.79
N PRO A 138 4.79 -8.40 16.08
CA PRO A 138 5.11 -7.92 14.75
C PRO A 138 6.35 -7.01 14.79
N ILE A 139 7.18 -7.12 13.77
CA ILE A 139 8.30 -6.20 13.53
C ILE A 139 7.83 -5.19 12.51
N LEU A 140 8.01 -3.91 12.81
CA LEU A 140 7.83 -2.79 11.89
C LEU A 140 9.17 -2.07 11.78
N GLU A 141 9.68 -1.98 10.59
CA GLU A 141 10.92 -1.25 10.31
C GLU A 141 10.66 -0.26 9.19
N SER A 142 11.28 0.91 9.26
CA SER A 142 11.25 1.91 8.20
C SER A 142 12.64 2.50 8.01
N GLU A 143 12.86 3.18 6.91
CA GLU A 143 14.12 3.89 6.64
C GLU A 143 14.34 5.11 7.56
N LEU A 144 13.33 5.49 8.37
CA LEU A 144 13.39 6.62 9.28
C LEU A 144 13.77 6.24 10.71
N VAL A 145 14.08 4.99 10.98
CA VAL A 145 14.47 4.45 12.29
C VAL A 145 15.90 3.97 12.26
#